data_c176c3179d810bec2d604a3fbc4e64a8
#
_entry.id   c176c3179d810bec2d604a3fbc4e64a8
#
_cell.length_a   1.000
_cell.length_b   1.000
_cell.length_c   1.000
_cell.angle_alpha   90.00
_cell.angle_beta   90.00
_cell.angle_gamma   90.00
#
_symmetry.space_group_name_H-M   'P 1'
#
loop_
_entity.id
_entity.type
_entity.pdbx_description
1 polymer ?
#
loop_
_entity_poly.entity_id
_entity_poly.type
_entity_poly.pdbx_seq_one_letter_code
_entity_poly.pdbx_strand_id
1 'polypeptide(L)'
;MRHWLFLYTITIFISIHSNAQIINISPPFPTVNDVITVQYDATQGNGGLQGISPVYAHTGVVTQSGLPSSWSYVQGNWGQADPNVLMTDIGNNLHEITIDIDQYYGFPQGTNVAKLAFVFRNSDGSAEGKTATLGDIFYPVYPVNGGFQAAIFKPYDNVLVHLNDVISIEAQTNSSAIIELYDNGSLINSTNASTILQHNLSVNTTGDHDIVMLAHDGTTTIYDTISYTVIPPTNFLDPPLGMLDGINYIDDSTVTIKFFAPEKNTVNLIGDHNNWEINSASFMNLSLDSTYWWKTISGLVPGQSYTYQYLVDGIIKIADPFSPLILDPNNDNHIGNLAYPDPIPYPANFTNGFVTVMQPGKTPYTWTHPNFSKPQNKDLVIYELLVRDFLSTQKIHDRKFCLKRSGSVQI
;
A
#
# COMPACT_ATOMS: atom_id res chain seq x y z
N MET A 1 -27.09 -12.23 55.05
CA MET A 1 -26.86 -12.15 53.58
C MET A 1 -25.52 -11.47 53.33
N ARG A 2 -24.50 -12.22 52.91
CA ARG A 2 -23.15 -11.72 52.62
C ARG A 2 -23.10 -11.40 51.13
N HIS A 3 -23.02 -10.14 50.77
CA HIS A 3 -22.77 -9.69 49.39
C HIS A 3 -21.29 -9.86 49.09
N TRP A 4 -20.96 -10.73 48.11
CA TRP A 4 -19.65 -10.83 47.52
C TRP A 4 -19.55 -9.79 46.41
N LEU A 5 -18.70 -8.79 46.61
CA LEU A 5 -18.30 -7.85 45.53
C LEU A 5 -17.24 -8.56 44.69
N PHE A 6 -17.58 -8.90 43.45
CA PHE A 6 -16.57 -9.30 42.45
C PHE A 6 -15.94 -8.03 41.86
N LEU A 7 -14.68 -7.81 42.25
CA LEU A 7 -13.83 -6.81 41.64
C LEU A 7 -13.38 -7.38 40.26
N TYR A 8 -13.95 -6.88 39.16
CA TYR A 8 -13.41 -7.10 37.83
C TYR A 8 -12.20 -6.18 37.65
N THR A 9 -11.01 -6.73 37.69
CA THR A 9 -9.79 -6.08 37.22
C THR A 9 -9.82 -6.06 35.72
N ILE A 10 -10.15 -4.92 35.11
CA ILE A 10 -9.96 -4.67 33.67
C ILE A 10 -8.45 -4.52 33.47
N THR A 11 -7.81 -5.55 32.95
CA THR A 11 -6.44 -5.45 32.46
C THR A 11 -6.49 -4.72 31.11
N ILE A 12 -6.16 -3.44 31.14
CA ILE A 12 -5.97 -2.65 29.92
C ILE A 12 -4.67 -3.16 29.29
N PHE A 13 -4.78 -3.94 28.22
CA PHE A 13 -3.64 -4.22 27.34
C PHE A 13 -3.35 -2.92 26.57
N ILE A 14 -2.33 -2.19 27.01
CA ILE A 14 -1.72 -1.14 26.18
C ILE A 14 -0.96 -1.89 25.09
N SER A 15 -1.54 -1.97 23.91
CA SER A 15 -0.83 -2.42 22.71
C SER A 15 0.17 -1.34 22.33
N ILE A 16 1.42 -1.53 22.68
CA ILE A 16 2.52 -0.72 22.16
C ILE A 16 2.69 -1.18 20.70
N HIS A 17 2.09 -0.45 19.77
CA HIS A 17 2.40 -0.61 18.35
C HIS A 17 3.77 0.03 18.12
N SER A 18 4.85 -0.72 18.38
CA SER A 18 6.15 -0.35 17.87
C SER A 18 6.13 -0.71 16.39
N ASN A 19 5.94 0.28 15.50
CA ASN A 19 6.27 0.11 14.09
C ASN A 19 7.79 -0.04 13.99
N ALA A 20 8.29 -1.24 14.32
CA ALA A 20 9.68 -1.57 14.12
C ALA A 20 9.94 -1.67 12.62
N GLN A 21 11.08 -1.19 12.21
CA GLN A 21 11.51 -1.20 10.82
C GLN A 21 11.62 -2.67 10.34
N ILE A 22 11.03 -2.98 9.19
CA ILE A 22 11.06 -4.35 8.61
C ILE A 22 12.50 -4.76 8.30
N ILE A 23 13.31 -3.80 7.78
CA ILE A 23 14.74 -3.98 7.53
C ILE A 23 15.53 -2.85 8.18
N ASN A 24 16.69 -3.19 8.69
CA ASN A 24 17.70 -2.23 9.14
C ASN A 24 18.96 -2.40 8.26
N ILE A 25 19.48 -1.30 7.72
CA ILE A 25 20.67 -1.31 6.86
C ILE A 25 21.80 -0.49 7.51
N SER A 26 22.96 -1.08 7.56
CA SER A 26 24.17 -0.41 8.08
C SER A 26 25.27 -0.41 7.01
N PRO A 27 25.84 0.77 6.66
CA PRO A 27 25.51 2.11 7.15
C PRO A 27 24.11 2.59 6.70
N PRO A 28 23.48 3.52 7.46
CA PRO A 28 22.08 3.93 7.20
C PRO A 28 21.90 4.79 5.95
N PHE A 29 22.96 5.38 5.42
CA PHE A 29 22.95 6.17 4.18
C PHE A 29 23.85 5.51 3.12
N PRO A 30 23.51 4.31 2.63
CA PRO A 30 24.35 3.56 1.72
C PRO A 30 24.47 4.23 0.35
N THR A 31 25.67 4.20 -0.21
CA THR A 31 25.94 4.54 -1.60
C THR A 31 26.18 3.25 -2.40
N VAL A 32 26.25 3.36 -3.72
CA VAL A 32 26.52 2.18 -4.58
C VAL A 32 27.90 1.54 -4.32
N ASN A 33 28.82 2.27 -3.69
CA ASN A 33 30.19 1.81 -3.41
C ASN A 33 30.33 1.14 -2.02
N ASP A 34 29.25 1.02 -1.27
CA ASP A 34 29.32 0.54 0.11
C ASP A 34 29.07 -0.96 0.21
N VAL A 35 29.74 -1.56 1.19
CA VAL A 35 29.36 -2.86 1.73
C VAL A 35 28.34 -2.62 2.85
N ILE A 36 27.18 -3.20 2.70
CA ILE A 36 26.08 -3.05 3.65
C ILE A 36 25.75 -4.36 4.35
N THR A 37 25.28 -4.24 5.58
CA THR A 37 24.60 -5.33 6.28
C THR A 37 23.11 -5.03 6.30
N VAL A 38 22.32 -5.93 5.74
CA VAL A 38 20.84 -5.89 5.75
C VAL A 38 20.35 -6.86 6.81
N GLN A 39 19.72 -6.33 7.84
CA GLN A 39 19.05 -7.12 8.87
C GLN A 39 17.53 -7.07 8.63
N TYR A 40 16.90 -8.24 8.54
CA TYR A 40 15.46 -8.40 8.36
C TYR A 40 14.83 -8.95 9.64
N ASP A 41 13.75 -8.32 10.09
CA ASP A 41 12.92 -8.77 11.21
C ASP A 41 11.65 -9.44 10.67
N ALA A 42 11.60 -10.77 10.74
CA ALA A 42 10.49 -11.58 10.23
C ALA A 42 9.18 -11.42 11.03
N THR A 43 9.21 -10.74 12.18
CA THR A 43 8.01 -10.42 12.96
C THR A 43 7.29 -9.17 12.45
N GLN A 44 7.97 -8.38 11.60
CA GLN A 44 7.47 -7.11 11.07
C GLN A 44 6.85 -7.27 9.68
N GLY A 45 6.26 -6.20 9.18
CA GLY A 45 5.57 -6.21 7.89
C GLY A 45 4.33 -7.11 7.93
N ASN A 46 4.23 -8.03 6.98
CA ASN A 46 3.14 -9.02 6.93
C ASN A 46 3.33 -10.20 7.90
N GLY A 47 4.46 -10.29 8.59
CA GLY A 47 4.78 -11.41 9.51
C GLY A 47 4.85 -12.78 8.85
N GLY A 48 4.87 -12.85 7.51
CA GLY A 48 4.73 -14.09 6.75
C GLY A 48 5.87 -15.08 6.90
N LEU A 49 7.01 -14.64 7.48
CA LEU A 49 8.17 -15.50 7.73
C LEU A 49 8.49 -15.66 9.23
N GLN A 50 7.61 -15.23 10.13
CA GLN A 50 7.81 -15.42 11.55
C GLN A 50 7.95 -16.91 11.91
N GLY A 51 9.02 -17.27 12.58
CA GLY A 51 9.33 -18.66 12.96
C GLY A 51 9.82 -19.55 11.82
N ILE A 52 10.06 -18.99 10.62
CA ILE A 52 10.53 -19.72 9.44
C ILE A 52 12.05 -19.50 9.27
N SER A 53 12.78 -20.60 9.07
CA SER A 53 14.19 -20.63 8.69
C SER A 53 14.42 -21.86 7.78
N PRO A 54 15.24 -21.79 6.75
CA PRO A 54 16.04 -20.65 6.30
C PRO A 54 15.24 -19.58 5.56
N VAL A 55 15.73 -18.34 5.59
CA VAL A 55 15.20 -17.18 4.88
C VAL A 55 16.15 -16.75 3.77
N TYR A 56 15.62 -16.33 2.65
CA TYR A 56 16.32 -15.90 1.44
C TYR A 56 15.89 -14.48 1.06
N ALA A 57 16.86 -13.61 0.76
CA ALA A 57 16.63 -12.25 0.31
C ALA A 57 16.52 -12.18 -1.21
N HIS A 58 15.33 -12.37 -1.79
CA HIS A 58 15.11 -12.02 -3.19
C HIS A 58 15.20 -10.50 -3.30
N THR A 59 16.20 -9.99 -4.03
CA THR A 59 16.56 -8.57 -4.01
C THR A 59 16.98 -8.07 -5.38
N GLY A 60 16.84 -6.77 -5.61
CA GLY A 60 17.24 -6.08 -6.83
C GLY A 60 17.41 -4.59 -6.58
N VAL A 61 17.60 -3.81 -7.63
CA VAL A 61 17.70 -2.37 -7.55
C VAL A 61 16.61 -1.69 -8.38
N VAL A 62 16.18 -0.52 -7.94
CA VAL A 62 15.37 0.41 -8.73
C VAL A 62 16.29 1.51 -9.22
N THR A 63 16.36 1.70 -10.55
CA THR A 63 17.17 2.78 -11.15
C THR A 63 16.37 4.07 -11.27
N GLN A 64 17.04 5.22 -11.27
CA GLN A 64 16.36 6.53 -11.44
C GLN A 64 15.65 6.69 -12.79
N SER A 65 16.09 5.96 -13.83
CA SER A 65 15.46 5.95 -15.16
C SER A 65 14.33 4.94 -15.28
N GLY A 66 14.14 4.06 -14.31
CA GLY A 66 13.10 3.03 -14.28
C GLY A 66 11.78 3.55 -13.69
N LEU A 67 10.72 2.73 -13.82
CA LEU A 67 9.50 2.96 -13.05
C LEU A 67 9.82 2.79 -11.55
N PRO A 68 9.19 3.55 -10.66
CA PRO A 68 9.52 3.59 -9.21
C PRO A 68 9.48 2.25 -8.47
N SER A 69 8.80 1.25 -9.02
CA SER A 69 8.69 -0.12 -8.50
C SER A 69 9.30 -1.18 -9.43
N SER A 70 9.94 -0.79 -10.53
CA SER A 70 10.51 -1.73 -11.48
C SER A 70 11.90 -2.19 -11.04
N TRP A 71 12.04 -3.49 -10.75
CA TRP A 71 13.31 -4.08 -10.33
C TRP A 71 14.23 -4.35 -11.53
N SER A 72 15.49 -4.08 -11.32
CA SER A 72 16.58 -4.40 -12.24
C SER A 72 17.69 -5.15 -11.49
N TYR A 73 18.55 -5.89 -12.21
CA TYR A 73 19.68 -6.61 -11.63
C TYR A 73 19.31 -7.54 -10.46
N VAL A 74 18.18 -8.23 -10.61
CA VAL A 74 17.59 -9.08 -9.57
C VAL A 74 18.51 -10.24 -9.23
N GLN A 75 18.70 -10.48 -7.95
CA GLN A 75 19.44 -11.59 -7.37
C GLN A 75 18.47 -12.57 -6.70
N GLY A 76 18.81 -13.84 -6.78
CA GLY A 76 18.01 -14.94 -6.26
C GLY A 76 16.96 -15.46 -7.26
N ASN A 77 17.00 -16.76 -7.49
CA ASN A 77 16.00 -17.46 -8.31
C ASN A 77 14.77 -17.76 -7.48
N TRP A 78 13.60 -17.27 -7.93
CA TRP A 78 12.34 -17.49 -7.18
C TRP A 78 12.02 -18.98 -7.03
N GLY A 79 11.57 -19.37 -5.83
CA GLY A 79 11.20 -20.75 -5.53
C GLY A 79 12.36 -21.74 -5.47
N GLN A 80 13.61 -21.26 -5.38
CA GLN A 80 14.81 -22.10 -5.27
C GLN A 80 15.64 -21.70 -4.04
N ALA A 81 16.26 -22.69 -3.40
CA ALA A 81 17.21 -22.49 -2.31
C ALA A 81 18.56 -22.00 -2.88
N ASP A 82 18.59 -20.72 -3.28
CA ASP A 82 19.77 -20.09 -3.87
C ASP A 82 20.72 -19.60 -2.76
N PRO A 83 21.94 -20.17 -2.66
CA PRO A 83 22.90 -19.81 -1.62
C PRO A 83 23.37 -18.35 -1.68
N ASN A 84 23.32 -17.70 -2.87
CA ASN A 84 23.77 -16.31 -3.03
C ASN A 84 22.87 -15.30 -2.30
N VAL A 85 21.64 -15.66 -1.99
CA VAL A 85 20.66 -14.83 -1.30
C VAL A 85 20.22 -15.44 0.04
N LEU A 86 20.91 -16.49 0.51
CA LEU A 86 20.65 -17.08 1.81
C LEU A 86 21.07 -16.12 2.92
N MET A 87 20.16 -15.87 3.83
CA MET A 87 20.43 -15.05 5.02
C MET A 87 20.90 -15.90 6.20
N THR A 88 21.75 -15.33 7.03
CA THR A 88 22.16 -15.93 8.31
C THR A 88 21.08 -15.68 9.34
N ASP A 89 20.57 -16.72 9.96
CA ASP A 89 19.68 -16.63 11.12
C ASP A 89 20.50 -16.22 12.37
N ILE A 90 20.19 -15.07 12.93
CA ILE A 90 20.87 -14.52 14.12
C ILE A 90 20.01 -14.63 15.40
N GLY A 91 18.91 -15.39 15.32
CA GLY A 91 17.97 -15.63 16.42
C GLY A 91 16.85 -14.60 16.51
N ASN A 92 15.86 -14.87 17.35
CA ASN A 92 14.72 -13.97 17.61
C ASN A 92 13.95 -13.52 16.34
N ASN A 93 13.86 -14.36 15.31
CA ASN A 93 13.29 -14.04 13.98
C ASN A 93 14.06 -12.96 13.22
N LEU A 94 15.31 -12.70 13.57
CA LEU A 94 16.18 -11.79 12.85
C LEU A 94 17.09 -12.56 11.88
N HIS A 95 17.21 -12.06 10.66
CA HIS A 95 18.04 -12.64 9.62
C HIS A 95 18.93 -11.56 9.01
N GLU A 96 20.15 -11.93 8.61
CA GLU A 96 21.16 -10.97 8.15
C GLU A 96 21.85 -11.43 6.87
N ILE A 97 22.12 -10.49 5.98
CA ILE A 97 22.97 -10.70 4.79
C ILE A 97 23.89 -9.48 4.58
N THR A 98 25.13 -9.74 4.21
CA THR A 98 26.09 -8.69 3.83
C THR A 98 26.19 -8.62 2.31
N ILE A 99 26.08 -7.42 1.76
CA ILE A 99 26.03 -7.12 0.32
C ILE A 99 27.06 -6.02 0.00
N ASP A 100 28.00 -6.28 -0.88
CA ASP A 100 28.78 -5.26 -1.60
C ASP A 100 27.91 -4.80 -2.78
N ILE A 101 27.35 -3.61 -2.71
CA ILE A 101 26.25 -3.20 -3.62
C ILE A 101 26.68 -3.28 -5.08
N ASP A 102 27.84 -2.71 -5.44
CA ASP A 102 28.31 -2.71 -6.83
C ASP A 102 28.59 -4.12 -7.34
N GLN A 103 29.37 -4.90 -6.57
CA GLN A 103 29.77 -6.25 -6.98
C GLN A 103 28.61 -7.25 -6.97
N TYR A 104 27.73 -7.13 -6.01
CA TYR A 104 26.62 -8.08 -5.81
C TYR A 104 25.56 -7.96 -6.91
N TYR A 105 25.17 -6.74 -7.24
CA TYR A 105 24.17 -6.54 -8.30
C TYR A 105 24.77 -6.51 -9.70
N GLY A 106 26.05 -6.19 -9.84
CA GLY A 106 26.77 -6.26 -11.11
C GLY A 106 26.24 -5.32 -12.19
N PHE A 107 25.74 -4.15 -11.81
CA PHE A 107 25.28 -3.16 -12.78
C PHE A 107 26.45 -2.41 -13.44
N PRO A 108 26.28 -1.86 -14.66
CA PRO A 108 27.33 -1.08 -15.34
C PRO A 108 27.75 0.15 -14.51
N GLN A 109 29.05 0.49 -14.57
CA GLN A 109 29.56 1.70 -13.93
C GLN A 109 28.79 2.95 -14.39
N GLY A 110 28.40 3.81 -13.43
CA GLY A 110 27.61 5.00 -13.69
C GLY A 110 26.09 4.75 -13.69
N THR A 111 25.64 3.55 -13.35
CA THR A 111 24.21 3.29 -13.13
C THR A 111 23.71 4.10 -11.91
N ASN A 112 22.69 4.93 -12.10
CA ASN A 112 22.06 5.67 -11.02
C ASN A 112 21.02 4.78 -10.32
N VAL A 113 21.40 4.17 -9.21
CA VAL A 113 20.53 3.40 -8.34
C VAL A 113 19.78 4.35 -7.40
N ALA A 114 18.46 4.27 -7.38
CA ALA A 114 17.62 5.06 -6.49
C ALA A 114 17.31 4.33 -5.19
N LYS A 115 17.06 3.01 -5.29
CA LYS A 115 16.66 2.19 -4.14
C LYS A 115 17.18 0.76 -4.30
N LEU A 116 17.39 0.10 -3.16
CA LEU A 116 17.40 -1.35 -3.07
C LEU A 116 15.97 -1.83 -2.89
N ALA A 117 15.66 -3.00 -3.42
CA ALA A 117 14.35 -3.62 -3.35
C ALA A 117 14.46 -5.04 -2.79
N PHE A 118 13.53 -5.43 -1.91
CA PHE A 118 13.55 -6.72 -1.24
C PHE A 118 12.15 -7.35 -1.16
N VAL A 119 12.12 -8.67 -1.36
CA VAL A 119 11.09 -9.58 -0.86
C VAL A 119 11.83 -10.73 -0.19
N PHE A 120 11.58 -10.96 1.08
CA PHE A 120 12.14 -12.11 1.77
C PHE A 120 11.25 -13.32 1.55
N ARG A 121 11.81 -14.51 1.55
CA ARG A 121 11.05 -15.73 1.29
C ARG A 121 11.68 -16.95 1.94
N ASN A 122 10.87 -18.01 2.08
CA ASN A 122 11.38 -19.35 2.39
C ASN A 122 12.03 -20.00 1.14
N SER A 123 12.49 -21.24 1.27
CA SER A 123 13.26 -21.93 0.22
C SER A 123 12.49 -22.15 -1.08
N ASP A 124 11.19 -22.38 -1.03
CA ASP A 124 10.33 -22.67 -2.18
C ASP A 124 9.45 -21.47 -2.63
N GLY A 125 9.55 -20.34 -1.94
CA GLY A 125 8.77 -19.13 -2.24
C GLY A 125 7.29 -19.21 -1.88
N SER A 126 6.87 -20.22 -1.11
CA SER A 126 5.46 -20.35 -0.66
C SER A 126 5.11 -19.42 0.50
N ALA A 127 6.11 -18.90 1.22
CA ALA A 127 5.97 -17.92 2.27
C ALA A 127 6.86 -16.71 1.97
N GLU A 128 6.31 -15.51 2.18
CA GLU A 128 6.96 -14.24 1.82
C GLU A 128 6.95 -13.26 3.00
N GLY A 129 8.06 -12.53 3.16
CA GLY A 129 8.20 -11.37 4.02
C GLY A 129 8.13 -10.10 3.19
N LYS A 130 7.07 -9.31 3.38
CA LYS A 130 6.72 -8.08 2.66
C LYS A 130 6.27 -6.99 3.63
N THR A 131 5.91 -5.81 3.11
CA THR A 131 5.23 -4.80 3.92
C THR A 131 3.90 -5.33 4.48
N ALA A 132 3.35 -4.69 5.49
CA ALA A 132 2.06 -5.07 6.08
C ALA A 132 0.92 -5.09 5.02
N THR A 133 1.02 -4.26 4.00
CA THR A 133 0.07 -4.19 2.88
C THR A 133 0.48 -5.07 1.69
N LEU A 134 1.36 -6.06 1.90
CA LEU A 134 1.86 -7.02 0.90
C LEU A 134 2.65 -6.41 -0.26
N GLY A 135 3.14 -5.19 -0.11
CA GLY A 135 4.05 -4.55 -1.06
C GLY A 135 5.51 -4.99 -0.86
N ASP A 136 6.33 -4.69 -1.85
CA ASP A 136 7.78 -4.89 -1.77
C ASP A 136 8.41 -3.91 -0.76
N ILE A 137 9.57 -4.26 -0.22
CA ILE A 137 10.30 -3.45 0.74
C ILE A 137 11.39 -2.69 -0.01
N PHE A 138 11.44 -1.38 0.13
CA PHE A 138 12.42 -0.53 -0.53
C PHE A 138 13.30 0.19 0.48
N TYR A 139 14.58 0.41 0.12
CA TYR A 139 15.51 1.21 0.91
C TYR A 139 16.29 2.18 0.01
N PRO A 140 16.40 3.47 0.35
CA PRO A 140 17.06 4.45 -0.50
C PRO A 140 18.57 4.19 -0.63
N VAL A 141 19.12 4.47 -1.81
CA VAL A 141 20.55 4.52 -2.08
C VAL A 141 20.94 5.98 -2.34
N TYR A 142 21.96 6.46 -1.67
CA TYR A 142 22.36 7.85 -1.69
C TYR A 142 23.49 8.10 -2.70
N PRO A 143 23.64 9.33 -3.22
CA PRO A 143 24.73 9.66 -4.13
C PRO A 143 26.10 9.53 -3.46
N VAL A 144 27.08 8.95 -4.15
CA VAL A 144 28.45 8.73 -3.64
C VAL A 144 29.12 10.01 -3.10
N ASN A 145 28.80 11.17 -3.67
CA ASN A 145 29.30 12.49 -3.22
C ASN A 145 28.14 13.39 -2.77
N GLY A 146 27.12 12.82 -2.14
CA GLY A 146 25.88 13.51 -1.78
C GLY A 146 26.00 14.52 -0.65
N GLY A 147 27.17 14.62 -0.01
CA GLY A 147 27.41 15.55 1.11
C GLY A 147 26.65 15.14 2.38
N PHE A 148 26.11 16.13 3.07
CA PHE A 148 25.30 15.92 4.27
C PHE A 148 23.99 15.22 3.92
N GLN A 149 23.63 14.18 4.68
CA GLN A 149 22.39 13.40 4.53
C GLN A 149 21.69 13.28 5.88
N ALA A 150 20.38 13.36 5.87
CA ALA A 150 19.54 13.19 7.05
C ALA A 150 18.19 12.59 6.66
N ALA A 151 17.61 11.72 7.51
CA ALA A 151 16.29 11.15 7.30
C ALA A 151 15.64 10.70 8.62
N ILE A 152 14.32 10.59 8.62
CA ILE A 152 13.54 9.89 9.65
C ILE A 152 13.53 8.40 9.29
N PHE A 153 14.03 7.56 10.18
CA PHE A 153 14.08 6.10 10.00
C PHE A 153 12.96 5.37 10.72
N LYS A 154 12.37 6.02 11.74
CA LYS A 154 11.17 5.52 12.43
C LYS A 154 10.22 6.67 12.71
N PRO A 155 8.92 6.42 12.50
CA PRO A 155 8.34 5.26 11.82
C PRO A 155 8.79 5.20 10.35
N TYR A 156 8.76 4.01 9.74
CA TYR A 156 9.24 3.79 8.37
C TYR A 156 8.29 4.39 7.31
N ASP A 157 7.01 4.53 7.63
CA ASP A 157 5.96 5.00 6.72
C ASP A 157 4.91 5.77 7.55
N ASN A 158 3.98 6.41 6.88
CA ASN A 158 2.84 7.05 7.53
C ASN A 158 2.06 6.02 8.37
N VAL A 159 1.70 6.40 9.59
CA VAL A 159 1.09 5.48 10.54
C VAL A 159 -0.31 5.89 10.95
N LEU A 160 -1.18 4.90 11.13
CA LEU A 160 -2.47 5.04 11.80
C LEU A 160 -2.30 4.68 13.28
N VAL A 161 -2.72 5.57 14.15
CA VAL A 161 -2.57 5.42 15.60
C VAL A 161 -3.87 5.77 16.33
N HIS A 162 -4.00 5.31 17.56
CA HIS A 162 -5.09 5.73 18.44
C HIS A 162 -4.64 6.87 19.36
N LEU A 163 -5.62 7.60 19.87
CA LEU A 163 -5.35 8.58 20.91
C LEU A 163 -4.74 7.87 22.12
N ASN A 164 -3.69 8.45 22.70
CA ASN A 164 -2.83 7.91 23.78
C ASN A 164 -1.84 6.82 23.36
N ASP A 165 -1.73 6.46 22.09
CA ASP A 165 -0.62 5.64 21.61
C ASP A 165 0.72 6.40 21.73
N VAL A 166 1.81 5.67 21.61
CA VAL A 166 3.16 6.22 21.59
C VAL A 166 3.82 5.89 20.25
N ILE A 167 4.27 6.93 19.54
CA ILE A 167 5.03 6.78 18.29
C ILE A 167 6.52 6.89 18.63
N SER A 168 7.29 5.84 18.31
CA SER A 168 8.76 5.89 18.41
C SER A 168 9.33 6.54 17.17
N ILE A 169 9.99 7.67 17.35
CA ILE A 169 10.63 8.45 16.27
C ILE A 169 12.14 8.26 16.36
N GLU A 170 12.77 7.99 15.23
CA GLU A 170 14.23 7.93 15.11
C GLU A 170 14.65 8.70 13.85
N ALA A 171 15.41 9.78 14.07
CA ALA A 171 16.03 10.57 13.01
C ALA A 171 17.56 10.33 13.03
N GLN A 172 18.15 10.18 11.85
CA GLN A 172 19.59 9.93 11.72
C GLN A 172 20.20 10.89 10.67
N THR A 173 21.51 11.10 10.81
CA THR A 173 22.35 11.90 9.90
C THR A 173 23.65 11.16 9.61
N ASN A 174 24.25 11.38 8.44
CA ASN A 174 25.53 10.76 8.07
C ASN A 174 26.77 11.43 8.71
N SER A 175 26.60 12.58 9.33
CA SER A 175 27.64 13.30 10.09
C SER A 175 27.01 14.05 11.26
N SER A 176 27.82 14.44 12.25
CA SER A 176 27.36 15.18 13.44
C SER A 176 26.63 16.47 13.05
N ALA A 177 25.40 16.64 13.56
CA ALA A 177 24.50 17.74 13.20
C ALA A 177 23.64 18.19 14.40
N ILE A 178 23.04 19.35 14.30
CA ILE A 178 21.86 19.74 15.08
C ILE A 178 20.68 19.01 14.42
N ILE A 179 19.90 18.27 15.23
CA ILE A 179 18.69 17.60 14.77
C ILE A 179 17.54 18.09 15.64
N GLU A 180 16.47 18.55 15.01
CA GLU A 180 15.25 19.00 15.66
C GLU A 180 14.04 18.24 15.10
N LEU A 181 13.12 17.85 15.97
CA LEU A 181 11.87 17.20 15.62
C LEU A 181 10.69 18.08 15.99
N TYR A 182 9.77 18.23 15.08
CA TYR A 182 8.55 19.01 15.24
C TYR A 182 7.30 18.13 14.99
N ASP A 183 6.24 18.36 15.75
CA ASP A 183 4.90 17.82 15.50
C ASP A 183 3.97 19.01 15.20
N ASN A 184 3.41 19.05 13.98
CA ASN A 184 2.60 20.16 13.49
C ASN A 184 3.20 21.54 13.78
N GLY A 185 4.52 21.66 13.54
CA GLY A 185 5.29 22.89 13.73
C GLY A 185 5.69 23.21 15.18
N SER A 186 5.30 22.38 16.16
CA SER A 186 5.73 22.51 17.55
C SER A 186 6.97 21.66 17.81
N LEU A 187 8.04 22.27 18.34
CA LEU A 187 9.27 21.54 18.69
C LEU A 187 8.98 20.51 19.77
N ILE A 188 9.26 19.23 19.51
CA ILE A 188 9.05 18.12 20.44
C ILE A 188 10.35 17.56 21.02
N ASN A 189 11.46 17.63 20.27
CA ASN A 189 12.79 17.24 20.77
C ASN A 189 13.89 17.87 19.91
N SER A 190 15.10 18.00 20.48
CA SER A 190 16.29 18.48 19.75
C SER A 190 17.57 17.93 20.34
N THR A 191 18.64 17.90 19.53
CA THR A 191 20.01 17.61 19.96
C THR A 191 21.01 18.51 19.25
N ASN A 192 22.15 18.74 19.93
CA ASN A 192 23.21 19.61 19.46
C ASN A 192 24.38 18.84 18.96
N ALA A 193 24.80 18.38 18.00
CA ALA A 193 25.99 17.61 17.63
C ALA A 193 25.80 16.07 17.89
N SER A 194 24.86 15.47 17.18
CA SER A 194 24.65 14.03 17.18
C SER A 194 24.43 13.53 15.74
N THR A 195 24.57 12.22 15.55
CA THR A 195 24.17 11.53 14.32
C THR A 195 22.82 10.83 14.46
N ILE A 196 22.23 10.87 15.66
CA ILE A 196 20.95 10.22 15.96
C ILE A 196 20.16 11.03 16.98
N LEU A 197 18.85 11.15 16.76
CA LEU A 197 17.89 11.67 17.72
C LEU A 197 16.71 10.70 17.80
N GLN A 198 16.45 10.22 19.02
CA GLN A 198 15.29 9.34 19.29
C GLN A 198 14.30 10.06 20.21
N HIS A 199 13.03 9.88 19.95
CA HIS A 199 11.93 10.44 20.71
C HIS A 199 10.72 9.51 20.73
N ASN A 200 10.07 9.42 21.90
CA ASN A 200 8.78 8.72 22.04
C ASN A 200 7.68 9.78 22.17
N LEU A 201 6.95 10.01 21.07
CA LEU A 201 5.86 10.97 21.02
C LEU A 201 4.58 10.35 21.57
N SER A 202 4.02 10.94 22.63
CA SER A 202 2.69 10.58 23.11
C SER A 202 1.62 11.28 22.28
N VAL A 203 0.72 10.53 21.67
CA VAL A 203 -0.37 11.03 20.81
C VAL A 203 -1.50 11.59 21.68
N ASN A 204 -1.60 12.92 21.81
CA ASN A 204 -2.54 13.59 22.70
C ASN A 204 -3.63 14.38 21.98
N THR A 205 -3.54 14.53 20.66
CA THR A 205 -4.46 15.31 19.81
C THR A 205 -4.98 14.47 18.65
N THR A 206 -6.21 14.68 18.25
CA THR A 206 -6.85 14.00 17.12
C THR A 206 -6.54 14.68 15.80
N GLY A 207 -6.71 13.97 14.68
CA GLY A 207 -6.55 14.49 13.33
C GLY A 207 -5.27 14.03 12.66
N ASP A 208 -4.89 14.75 11.63
CA ASP A 208 -3.70 14.50 10.83
C ASP A 208 -2.54 15.33 11.34
N HIS A 209 -1.39 14.71 11.46
CA HIS A 209 -0.18 15.31 12.00
C HIS A 209 1.02 15.06 11.10
N ASP A 210 1.92 16.04 11.04
CA ASP A 210 3.22 15.95 10.37
C ASP A 210 4.35 16.01 11.38
N ILE A 211 5.16 14.95 11.41
CA ILE A 211 6.44 14.95 12.11
C ILE A 211 7.49 15.44 11.12
N VAL A 212 8.05 16.62 11.37
CA VAL A 212 9.09 17.22 10.56
C VAL A 212 10.41 17.13 11.30
N MET A 213 11.42 16.54 10.64
CA MET A 213 12.81 16.63 11.06
C MET A 213 13.47 17.81 10.35
N LEU A 214 14.24 18.60 11.10
CA LEU A 214 15.23 19.54 10.58
C LEU A 214 16.60 19.09 11.06
N ALA A 215 17.54 18.90 10.13
CA ALA A 215 18.93 18.58 10.45
C ALA A 215 19.89 19.59 9.80
N HIS A 216 20.87 20.10 10.58
CA HIS A 216 21.82 21.14 10.13
C HIS A 216 23.24 20.81 10.58
N ASP A 217 24.19 20.69 9.63
CA ASP A 217 25.60 20.37 9.90
C ASP A 217 26.52 21.60 10.08
N GLY A 218 25.94 22.80 10.07
CA GLY A 218 26.67 24.09 10.08
C GLY A 218 26.75 24.75 8.71
N THR A 219 26.48 24.01 7.62
CA THR A 219 26.52 24.51 6.23
C THR A 219 25.24 24.19 5.47
N THR A 220 24.72 23.00 5.63
CA THR A 220 23.56 22.47 4.90
C THR A 220 22.43 22.17 5.86
N THR A 221 21.20 22.48 5.46
CA THR A 221 19.97 22.10 6.18
C THR A 221 19.17 21.14 5.33
N ILE A 222 18.75 20.02 5.93
CA ILE A 222 17.89 19.03 5.32
C ILE A 222 16.61 18.93 6.16
N TYR A 223 15.48 18.79 5.46
CA TYR A 223 14.17 18.50 6.04
C TYR A 223 13.71 17.13 5.58
N ASP A 224 13.08 16.40 6.48
CA ASP A 224 12.35 15.17 6.15
C ASP A 224 11.04 15.17 6.92
N THR A 225 9.99 14.55 6.35
CA THR A 225 8.64 14.60 6.91
C THR A 225 7.99 13.25 6.81
N ILE A 226 7.37 12.82 7.89
CA ILE A 226 6.47 11.66 7.93
C ILE A 226 5.16 12.08 8.61
N SER A 227 4.04 11.56 8.12
CA SER A 227 2.72 11.89 8.66
C SER A 227 2.18 10.77 9.53
N TYR A 228 1.35 11.11 10.51
CA TYR A 228 0.50 10.16 11.21
C TYR A 228 -0.93 10.66 11.31
N THR A 229 -1.87 9.73 11.27
CA THR A 229 -3.29 10.04 11.43
C THR A 229 -3.84 9.36 12.67
N VAL A 230 -4.45 10.15 13.55
CA VAL A 230 -5.15 9.60 14.71
C VAL A 230 -6.52 9.11 14.25
N ILE A 231 -6.74 7.79 14.39
CA ILE A 231 -7.98 7.15 13.97
C ILE A 231 -9.16 7.84 14.66
N PRO A 232 -10.08 8.48 13.90
CA PRO A 232 -11.23 9.16 14.48
C PRO A 232 -12.21 8.15 15.06
N PRO A 233 -13.06 8.56 16.02
CA PRO A 233 -14.21 7.75 16.42
C PRO A 233 -15.07 7.39 15.21
N THR A 234 -15.49 6.13 15.12
CA THR A 234 -16.35 5.66 14.04
C THR A 234 -17.63 6.48 13.96
N ASN A 235 -17.92 7.06 12.79
CA ASN A 235 -19.16 7.79 12.56
C ASN A 235 -20.26 6.81 12.16
N PHE A 236 -21.22 6.58 13.05
CA PHE A 236 -22.37 5.72 12.79
C PHE A 236 -23.47 6.51 12.07
N LEU A 237 -23.67 6.19 10.81
CA LEU A 237 -24.65 6.84 9.93
C LEU A 237 -25.10 5.87 8.84
N ASP A 238 -26.42 5.74 8.64
CA ASP A 238 -26.94 4.92 7.54
C ASP A 238 -26.65 5.55 6.18
N PRO A 239 -26.34 4.71 5.15
CA PRO A 239 -26.19 5.21 3.79
C PRO A 239 -27.50 5.81 3.27
N PRO A 240 -27.45 6.73 2.29
CA PRO A 240 -28.65 7.25 1.65
C PRO A 240 -29.55 6.12 1.13
N LEU A 241 -30.86 6.32 1.20
CA LEU A 241 -31.83 5.28 0.78
C LEU A 241 -31.66 4.89 -0.69
N GLY A 242 -31.76 3.60 -0.96
CA GLY A 242 -31.70 3.06 -2.32
C GLY A 242 -30.31 2.82 -2.86
N MET A 243 -29.25 3.05 -2.06
CA MET A 243 -27.88 2.74 -2.50
C MET A 243 -27.64 1.25 -2.61
N LEU A 244 -27.14 0.82 -3.76
CA LEU A 244 -26.67 -0.55 -4.01
C LEU A 244 -25.26 -0.75 -3.44
N ASP A 245 -24.84 -2.01 -3.27
CA ASP A 245 -23.46 -2.32 -2.93
C ASP A 245 -22.52 -1.92 -4.09
N GLY A 246 -21.35 -1.40 -3.76
CA GLY A 246 -20.41 -0.85 -4.72
C GLY A 246 -20.65 0.61 -5.07
N ILE A 247 -20.45 0.97 -6.33
CA ILE A 247 -20.43 2.34 -6.86
C ILE A 247 -21.85 2.80 -7.20
N ASN A 248 -22.29 3.92 -6.60
CA ASN A 248 -23.54 4.59 -6.93
C ASN A 248 -23.22 5.99 -7.47
N TYR A 249 -23.48 6.23 -8.76
CA TYR A 249 -23.35 7.53 -9.39
C TYR A 249 -24.58 8.38 -9.07
N ILE A 250 -24.41 9.42 -8.26
CA ILE A 250 -25.49 10.32 -7.80
C ILE A 250 -25.75 11.39 -8.87
N ASP A 251 -24.66 11.94 -9.41
CA ASP A 251 -24.62 12.85 -10.53
C ASP A 251 -23.28 12.73 -11.26
N ASP A 252 -23.02 13.62 -12.23
CA ASP A 252 -21.78 13.58 -13.06
C ASP A 252 -20.50 13.90 -12.27
N SER A 253 -20.61 14.36 -11.01
CA SER A 253 -19.47 14.78 -10.17
C SER A 253 -19.50 14.19 -8.78
N THR A 254 -20.52 13.40 -8.43
CA THR A 254 -20.75 12.88 -7.09
C THR A 254 -21.02 11.37 -7.15
N VAL A 255 -20.27 10.62 -6.34
CA VAL A 255 -20.38 9.16 -6.21
C VAL A 255 -20.54 8.78 -4.75
N THR A 256 -21.49 7.89 -4.43
CA THR A 256 -21.56 7.22 -3.14
C THR A 256 -21.10 5.77 -3.29
N ILE A 257 -20.14 5.38 -2.47
CA ILE A 257 -19.60 4.03 -2.43
C ILE A 257 -20.10 3.34 -1.18
N LYS A 258 -20.63 2.12 -1.31
CA LYS A 258 -21.16 1.31 -0.23
C LYS A 258 -20.55 -0.08 -0.24
N PHE A 259 -19.95 -0.49 0.87
CA PHE A 259 -19.15 -1.69 1.01
C PHE A 259 -19.63 -2.55 2.19
N PHE A 260 -19.95 -3.82 1.93
CA PHE A 260 -20.32 -4.78 2.97
C PHE A 260 -19.07 -5.36 3.63
N ALA A 261 -18.82 -4.98 4.89
CA ALA A 261 -17.69 -5.48 5.66
C ALA A 261 -18.04 -5.44 7.18
N PRO A 262 -18.87 -6.39 7.64
CA PRO A 262 -19.19 -6.50 9.07
C PRO A 262 -17.95 -6.89 9.88
N GLU A 263 -17.99 -6.57 11.17
CA GLU A 263 -16.92 -6.94 12.13
C GLU A 263 -15.54 -6.33 11.80
N LYS A 264 -15.50 -5.19 11.11
CA LYS A 264 -14.28 -4.42 10.87
C LYS A 264 -14.25 -3.20 11.75
N ASN A 265 -13.02 -2.80 12.16
CA ASN A 265 -12.82 -1.66 13.03
C ASN A 265 -12.78 -0.35 12.25
N THR A 266 -12.16 -0.37 11.06
CA THR A 266 -12.02 0.81 10.20
C THR A 266 -12.04 0.42 8.73
N VAL A 267 -12.60 1.27 7.89
CA VAL A 267 -12.43 1.21 6.43
C VAL A 267 -12.11 2.60 5.92
N ASN A 268 -11.01 2.69 5.19
CA ASN A 268 -10.61 3.89 4.47
C ASN A 268 -10.86 3.71 2.97
N LEU A 269 -11.28 4.77 2.31
CA LEU A 269 -11.36 4.84 0.86
C LEU A 269 -10.17 5.63 0.35
N ILE A 270 -9.25 4.98 -0.35
CA ILE A 270 -8.02 5.56 -0.88
C ILE A 270 -8.01 5.44 -2.40
N GLY A 271 -7.52 6.47 -3.09
CA GLY A 271 -7.51 6.49 -4.55
C GLY A 271 -7.13 7.84 -5.13
N ASP A 272 -7.31 8.01 -6.45
CA ASP A 272 -6.96 9.25 -7.16
C ASP A 272 -7.72 10.48 -6.62
N HIS A 273 -8.89 10.29 -6.03
CA HIS A 273 -9.72 11.36 -5.47
C HIS A 273 -9.11 12.02 -4.23
N ASN A 274 -8.16 11.37 -3.57
CA ASN A 274 -7.45 11.87 -2.38
C ASN A 274 -5.94 11.62 -2.45
N ASN A 275 -5.37 11.50 -3.65
CA ASN A 275 -3.94 11.21 -3.89
C ASN A 275 -3.43 9.94 -3.20
N TRP A 276 -4.31 8.96 -2.95
CA TRP A 276 -3.99 7.72 -2.24
C TRP A 276 -3.56 7.93 -0.77
N GLU A 277 -3.83 9.09 -0.21
CA GLU A 277 -3.48 9.42 1.16
C GLU A 277 -4.42 8.77 2.17
N ILE A 278 -3.84 8.28 3.26
CA ILE A 278 -4.57 7.85 4.44
C ILE A 278 -4.56 9.03 5.40
N ASN A 279 -5.71 9.70 5.53
CA ASN A 279 -5.90 10.85 6.41
C ASN A 279 -7.29 10.79 7.04
N SER A 280 -7.61 11.73 7.91
CA SER A 280 -8.90 11.78 8.61
C SER A 280 -10.09 11.82 7.65
N ALA A 281 -9.93 12.40 6.45
CA ALA A 281 -10.98 12.45 5.45
C ALA A 281 -11.13 11.13 4.66
N SER A 282 -10.22 10.17 4.73
CA SER A 282 -10.32 8.89 4.02
C SER A 282 -11.26 7.89 4.70
N PHE A 283 -11.54 8.03 6.02
CA PHE A 283 -12.40 7.11 6.76
C PHE A 283 -13.84 7.11 6.26
N MET A 284 -14.44 5.93 6.19
CA MET A 284 -15.83 5.73 5.79
C MET A 284 -16.76 5.75 7.01
N ASN A 285 -18.05 6.06 6.78
CA ASN A 285 -19.10 5.93 7.79
C ASN A 285 -19.52 4.47 7.92
N LEU A 286 -19.90 4.03 9.11
CA LEU A 286 -20.47 2.72 9.39
C LEU A 286 -21.98 2.82 9.57
N SER A 287 -22.75 1.96 8.90
CA SER A 287 -24.21 1.90 9.08
C SER A 287 -24.58 1.58 10.54
N LEU A 288 -25.78 1.98 10.96
CA LEU A 288 -26.25 1.79 12.34
C LEU A 288 -26.33 0.32 12.76
N ASP A 289 -26.53 -0.58 11.80
CA ASP A 289 -26.52 -2.03 12.02
C ASP A 289 -25.11 -2.66 11.97
N SER A 290 -24.07 -1.83 11.80
CA SER A 290 -22.65 -2.20 11.75
C SER A 290 -22.29 -3.20 10.64
N THR A 291 -23.02 -3.20 9.53
CA THR A 291 -22.79 -4.13 8.41
C THR A 291 -22.14 -3.50 7.19
N TYR A 292 -22.41 -2.21 6.93
CA TYR A 292 -21.96 -1.51 5.73
C TYR A 292 -21.10 -0.30 6.06
N TRP A 293 -20.02 -0.18 5.33
CA TRP A 293 -19.20 1.04 5.28
C TRP A 293 -19.56 1.83 4.03
N TRP A 294 -19.68 3.15 4.15
CA TRP A 294 -20.04 3.97 3.02
C TRP A 294 -19.45 5.37 3.08
N LYS A 295 -19.26 5.95 1.88
CA LYS A 295 -18.75 7.31 1.74
C LYS A 295 -19.24 7.95 0.47
N THR A 296 -19.56 9.24 0.53
CA THR A 296 -19.84 10.07 -0.65
C THR A 296 -18.61 10.91 -0.99
N ILE A 297 -18.23 10.90 -2.25
CA ILE A 297 -17.16 11.72 -2.83
C ILE A 297 -17.83 12.71 -3.77
N SER A 298 -17.55 14.00 -3.63
CA SER A 298 -18.06 15.07 -4.49
C SER A 298 -16.92 15.85 -5.13
N GLY A 299 -17.24 16.64 -6.17
CA GLY A 299 -16.26 17.47 -6.87
C GLY A 299 -15.38 16.70 -7.85
N LEU A 300 -15.79 15.49 -8.25
CA LEU A 300 -15.13 14.72 -9.29
C LEU A 300 -15.35 15.36 -10.67
N VAL A 301 -14.39 15.22 -11.56
CA VAL A 301 -14.47 15.75 -12.93
C VAL A 301 -15.30 14.79 -13.79
N PRO A 302 -16.40 15.25 -14.42
CA PRO A 302 -17.22 14.42 -15.27
C PRO A 302 -16.43 13.79 -16.42
N GLY A 303 -16.61 12.49 -16.65
CA GLY A 303 -15.93 11.73 -17.71
C GLY A 303 -14.49 11.30 -17.38
N GLN A 304 -13.90 11.81 -16.30
CA GLN A 304 -12.58 11.36 -15.85
C GLN A 304 -12.69 10.02 -15.13
N SER A 305 -11.74 9.12 -15.41
CA SER A 305 -11.58 7.86 -14.66
C SER A 305 -10.78 8.11 -13.38
N TYR A 306 -11.25 7.52 -12.28
CA TYR A 306 -10.59 7.54 -10.99
C TYR A 306 -10.38 6.11 -10.52
N THR A 307 -9.20 5.82 -10.02
CA THR A 307 -8.87 4.53 -9.42
C THR A 307 -8.95 4.60 -7.90
N TYR A 308 -9.40 3.49 -7.27
CA TYR A 308 -9.48 3.42 -5.81
C TYR A 308 -9.44 1.99 -5.28
N GLN A 309 -9.18 1.88 -3.97
CA GLN A 309 -9.28 0.66 -3.16
C GLN A 309 -9.90 0.97 -1.80
N TYR A 310 -10.39 -0.09 -1.15
CA TYR A 310 -10.63 -0.07 0.29
C TYR A 310 -9.37 -0.49 1.02
N LEU A 311 -9.04 0.23 2.10
CA LEU A 311 -8.05 -0.19 3.09
C LEU A 311 -8.82 -0.56 4.37
N VAL A 312 -8.90 -1.86 4.66
CA VAL A 312 -9.64 -2.41 5.79
C VAL A 312 -8.70 -2.64 6.95
N ASP A 313 -9.07 -2.15 8.14
CA ASP A 313 -8.29 -2.25 9.38
C ASP A 313 -6.82 -1.80 9.24
N GLY A 314 -6.56 -0.85 8.31
CA GLY A 314 -5.23 -0.31 8.06
C GLY A 314 -4.24 -1.25 7.35
N ILE A 315 -4.66 -2.47 7.00
CA ILE A 315 -3.76 -3.53 6.51
C ILE A 315 -4.23 -4.11 5.17
N ILE A 316 -5.51 -4.45 5.05
CA ILE A 316 -6.03 -5.20 3.90
C ILE A 316 -6.45 -4.25 2.80
N LYS A 317 -5.72 -4.22 1.68
CA LYS A 317 -6.11 -3.51 0.47
C LYS A 317 -6.92 -4.42 -0.44
N ILE A 318 -8.12 -3.99 -0.82
CA ILE A 318 -8.98 -4.72 -1.75
C ILE A 318 -9.67 -3.78 -2.74
N ALA A 319 -9.86 -4.28 -3.95
CA ALA A 319 -10.77 -3.64 -4.92
C ALA A 319 -12.23 -3.84 -4.52
N ASP A 320 -13.11 -3.01 -5.07
CA ASP A 320 -14.56 -3.15 -4.87
C ASP A 320 -15.07 -4.44 -5.54
N PRO A 321 -15.68 -5.37 -4.77
CA PRO A 321 -16.21 -6.62 -5.33
C PRO A 321 -17.33 -6.43 -6.37
N PHE A 322 -18.00 -5.27 -6.36
CA PHE A 322 -19.09 -4.92 -7.28
C PHE A 322 -18.64 -4.00 -8.43
N SER A 323 -17.32 -3.79 -8.57
CA SER A 323 -16.80 -2.93 -9.62
C SER A 323 -17.01 -3.52 -11.02
N PRO A 324 -17.50 -2.72 -11.98
CA PRO A 324 -17.61 -3.15 -13.37
C PRO A 324 -16.26 -3.18 -14.10
N LEU A 325 -15.21 -2.56 -13.55
CA LEU A 325 -13.87 -2.48 -14.13
C LEU A 325 -12.80 -2.54 -13.05
N ILE A 326 -11.92 -3.52 -13.19
CA ILE A 326 -10.76 -3.75 -12.30
C ILE A 326 -9.49 -3.65 -13.12
N LEU A 327 -8.45 -3.01 -12.56
CA LEU A 327 -7.09 -3.05 -13.07
C LEU A 327 -6.33 -4.17 -12.36
N ASP A 328 -5.67 -5.02 -13.14
CA ASP A 328 -4.88 -6.15 -12.68
C ASP A 328 -3.41 -5.93 -13.05
N PRO A 329 -2.52 -5.66 -12.07
CA PRO A 329 -1.12 -5.34 -12.34
C PRO A 329 -0.34 -6.50 -12.98
N ASN A 330 -0.82 -7.73 -12.83
CA ASN A 330 -0.14 -8.92 -13.32
C ASN A 330 -0.59 -9.34 -14.73
N ASN A 331 -1.83 -9.02 -15.11
CA ASN A 331 -2.41 -9.51 -16.35
C ASN A 331 -2.73 -8.42 -17.38
N ASP A 332 -2.98 -7.18 -16.98
CA ASP A 332 -3.40 -6.13 -17.92
C ASP A 332 -2.35 -5.79 -18.98
N ASN A 333 -1.07 -5.92 -18.66
CA ASN A 333 0.05 -5.73 -19.58
C ASN A 333 0.06 -6.74 -20.75
N HIS A 334 -0.68 -7.85 -20.64
CA HIS A 334 -0.85 -8.85 -21.68
C HIS A 334 -2.06 -8.56 -22.60
N ILE A 335 -2.87 -7.55 -22.26
CA ILE A 335 -4.03 -7.14 -23.07
C ILE A 335 -3.53 -6.24 -24.20
N GLY A 336 -3.62 -6.74 -25.45
CA GLY A 336 -3.19 -5.96 -26.60
C GLY A 336 -4.12 -4.75 -26.87
N ASN A 337 -3.58 -3.64 -27.40
CA ASN A 337 -4.31 -2.41 -27.73
C ASN A 337 -5.48 -2.60 -28.70
N LEU A 338 -5.51 -3.68 -29.48
CA LEU A 338 -6.66 -4.04 -30.32
C LEU A 338 -7.84 -4.55 -29.50
N ALA A 339 -7.56 -5.11 -28.33
CA ALA A 339 -8.59 -5.63 -27.43
C ALA A 339 -9.21 -4.54 -26.57
N TYR A 340 -8.33 -3.71 -26.02
CA TYR A 340 -8.69 -2.60 -25.17
C TYR A 340 -7.78 -1.42 -25.52
N PRO A 341 -8.22 -0.54 -26.44
CA PRO A 341 -7.46 0.65 -26.81
C PRO A 341 -7.43 1.62 -25.63
N ASP A 342 -6.29 2.28 -25.44
CA ASP A 342 -6.06 3.29 -24.41
C ASP A 342 -6.40 2.80 -23.00
N PRO A 343 -5.73 1.73 -22.50
CA PRO A 343 -5.99 1.19 -21.17
C PRO A 343 -5.69 2.24 -20.10
N ILE A 344 -6.52 2.27 -19.06
CA ILE A 344 -6.28 3.13 -17.89
C ILE A 344 -4.98 2.67 -17.24
N PRO A 345 -4.01 3.59 -16.99
CA PRO A 345 -2.75 3.21 -16.35
C PRO A 345 -2.98 2.66 -14.94
N TYR A 346 -2.30 1.58 -14.60
CA TYR A 346 -2.28 1.07 -13.24
C TYR A 346 -1.48 2.04 -12.33
N PRO A 347 -2.00 2.42 -11.13
CA PRO A 347 -1.37 3.38 -10.24
C PRO A 347 -0.20 2.76 -9.42
N ALA A 348 0.80 2.21 -10.09
CA ALA A 348 1.90 1.43 -9.50
C ALA A 348 2.74 2.21 -8.47
N ASN A 349 2.71 3.55 -8.51
CA ASN A 349 3.46 4.39 -7.57
C ASN A 349 2.79 4.51 -6.20
N PHE A 350 1.51 4.14 -6.10
CA PHE A 350 0.69 4.39 -4.91
C PHE A 350 0.18 3.12 -4.26
N THR A 351 0.03 2.04 -5.03
CA THR A 351 -0.60 0.84 -4.50
C THR A 351 -0.17 -0.44 -5.22
N ASN A 352 -0.61 -1.56 -4.68
CA ASN A 352 -0.44 -2.91 -5.21
C ASN A 352 -1.80 -3.64 -5.23
N GLY A 353 -1.85 -4.83 -5.86
CA GLY A 353 -3.05 -5.64 -5.96
C GLY A 353 -4.08 -5.10 -6.97
N PHE A 354 -5.30 -5.64 -6.92
CA PHE A 354 -6.38 -5.23 -7.80
C PHE A 354 -6.90 -3.83 -7.44
N VAL A 355 -7.20 -3.01 -8.44
CA VAL A 355 -7.66 -1.64 -8.27
C VAL A 355 -8.99 -1.44 -9.00
N THR A 356 -9.95 -0.83 -8.33
CA THR A 356 -11.25 -0.48 -8.90
C THR A 356 -11.16 0.80 -9.73
N VAL A 357 -11.93 0.85 -10.80
CA VAL A 357 -12.11 2.07 -11.60
C VAL A 357 -13.55 2.57 -11.50
N MET A 358 -13.72 3.86 -11.20
CA MET A 358 -15.00 4.59 -11.33
C MET A 358 -14.86 5.73 -12.35
N GLN A 359 -15.95 6.05 -13.06
CA GLN A 359 -15.98 7.14 -14.03
C GLN A 359 -17.33 7.88 -13.91
N PRO A 360 -17.42 8.93 -13.06
CA PRO A 360 -18.62 9.76 -12.98
C PRO A 360 -18.85 10.49 -14.30
N GLY A 361 -20.10 10.73 -14.67
CA GLY A 361 -20.45 11.40 -15.93
C GLY A 361 -20.07 10.62 -17.19
N LYS A 362 -19.85 9.30 -17.08
CA LYS A 362 -19.62 8.46 -18.26
C LYS A 362 -20.85 8.44 -19.15
N THR A 363 -20.67 8.76 -20.44
CA THR A 363 -21.75 8.65 -21.41
C THR A 363 -22.29 7.23 -21.44
N PRO A 364 -23.60 7.02 -21.17
CA PRO A 364 -24.20 5.71 -21.21
C PRO A 364 -24.08 5.07 -22.61
N TYR A 365 -23.87 3.76 -22.62
CA TYR A 365 -23.90 3.02 -23.88
C TYR A 365 -25.31 3.08 -24.50
N THR A 366 -25.40 3.47 -25.78
CA THR A 366 -26.67 3.49 -26.50
C THR A 366 -26.96 2.11 -27.09
N TRP A 367 -27.93 1.43 -26.53
CA TRP A 367 -28.38 0.12 -27.00
C TRP A 367 -29.07 0.24 -28.36
N THR A 368 -28.71 -0.64 -29.29
CA THR A 368 -29.35 -0.70 -30.61
C THR A 368 -30.78 -1.24 -30.57
N HIS A 369 -31.12 -1.94 -29.47
CA HIS A 369 -32.46 -2.52 -29.26
C HIS A 369 -33.02 -2.08 -27.89
N PRO A 370 -33.42 -0.80 -27.74
CA PRO A 370 -33.85 -0.23 -26.47
C PRO A 370 -35.15 -0.81 -25.92
N ASN A 371 -35.96 -1.47 -26.77
CA ASN A 371 -37.27 -2.00 -26.41
C ASN A 371 -37.28 -3.51 -26.11
N PHE A 372 -36.13 -4.06 -25.69
CA PHE A 372 -36.07 -5.47 -25.30
C PHE A 372 -36.92 -5.74 -24.06
N SER A 373 -37.90 -6.64 -24.20
CA SER A 373 -38.73 -7.09 -23.07
C SER A 373 -38.01 -8.20 -22.31
N LYS A 374 -37.55 -7.88 -21.09
CA LYS A 374 -36.88 -8.85 -20.24
C LYS A 374 -37.86 -9.99 -19.87
N PRO A 375 -37.48 -11.28 -20.03
CA PRO A 375 -38.28 -12.40 -19.54
C PRO A 375 -38.38 -12.39 -18.02
N GLN A 376 -39.37 -13.13 -17.47
CA GLN A 376 -39.46 -13.27 -16.01
C GLN A 376 -38.23 -13.98 -15.47
N ASN A 377 -37.83 -13.66 -14.22
CA ASN A 377 -36.60 -14.23 -13.61
C ASN A 377 -36.57 -15.76 -13.60
N LYS A 378 -37.75 -16.42 -13.49
CA LYS A 378 -37.89 -17.88 -13.55
C LYS A 378 -37.65 -18.48 -14.95
N ASP A 379 -37.71 -17.65 -15.98
CA ASP A 379 -37.58 -18.07 -17.40
C ASP A 379 -36.20 -17.66 -17.95
N LEU A 380 -35.29 -17.16 -17.11
CA LEU A 380 -33.94 -16.77 -17.53
C LEU A 380 -33.07 -18.01 -17.75
N VAL A 381 -32.41 -18.07 -18.90
CA VAL A 381 -31.24 -18.94 -19.12
C VAL A 381 -30.00 -18.06 -18.96
N ILE A 382 -29.21 -18.35 -17.92
CA ILE A 382 -27.99 -17.58 -17.62
C ILE A 382 -26.81 -18.33 -18.21
N TYR A 383 -26.04 -17.63 -19.03
CA TYR A 383 -24.80 -18.13 -19.61
C TYR A 383 -23.65 -17.25 -19.12
N GLU A 384 -22.75 -17.84 -18.36
CA GLU A 384 -21.50 -17.18 -17.95
C GLU A 384 -20.41 -17.57 -18.95
N LEU A 385 -19.79 -16.60 -19.58
CA LEU A 385 -18.81 -16.81 -20.63
C LEU A 385 -17.61 -15.88 -20.40
N LEU A 386 -16.43 -16.47 -20.16
CA LEU A 386 -15.18 -15.74 -20.22
C LEU A 386 -14.70 -15.74 -21.68
N VAL A 387 -14.86 -14.58 -22.35
CA VAL A 387 -14.57 -14.44 -23.79
C VAL A 387 -13.14 -14.85 -24.13
N ARG A 388 -12.17 -14.55 -23.27
CA ARG A 388 -10.76 -14.90 -23.46
C ARG A 388 -10.57 -16.43 -23.59
N ASP A 389 -11.26 -17.20 -22.75
CA ASP A 389 -11.07 -18.66 -22.65
C ASP A 389 -11.91 -19.42 -23.68
N PHE A 390 -12.94 -18.76 -24.23
CA PHE A 390 -13.81 -19.34 -25.24
C PHE A 390 -13.18 -19.38 -26.63
N LEU A 391 -12.26 -18.44 -26.92
CA LEU A 391 -11.56 -18.36 -28.20
C LEU A 391 -10.18 -19.00 -28.04
N SER A 392 -9.95 -20.13 -28.69
CA SER A 392 -8.67 -20.87 -28.65
C SER A 392 -7.48 -20.12 -29.29
N THR A 393 -7.71 -18.93 -29.84
CA THR A 393 -6.69 -18.05 -30.39
C THR A 393 -6.77 -16.69 -29.70
N GLN A 394 -5.65 -16.18 -29.20
CA GLN A 394 -5.53 -14.83 -28.60
C GLN A 394 -5.83 -13.69 -29.59
N LYS A 395 -6.37 -13.98 -30.76
CA LYS A 395 -6.71 -13.00 -31.79
C LYS A 395 -8.16 -12.55 -31.60
N ILE A 396 -8.31 -11.41 -30.98
CA ILE A 396 -9.59 -10.71 -30.74
C ILE A 396 -10.33 -10.28 -32.03
N HIS A 397 -9.76 -10.55 -33.19
CA HIS A 397 -10.50 -10.40 -34.46
C HIS A 397 -11.81 -11.19 -34.54
N ASP A 398 -11.97 -12.19 -33.69
CA ASP A 398 -13.17 -13.06 -33.70
C ASP A 398 -14.32 -12.56 -32.81
N ARG A 399 -14.18 -11.41 -32.11
CA ARG A 399 -15.31 -10.78 -31.39
C ARG A 399 -16.51 -10.51 -32.29
N LYS A 400 -16.28 -10.19 -33.55
CA LYS A 400 -17.35 -10.03 -34.54
C LYS A 400 -18.14 -11.34 -34.81
N PHE A 401 -17.53 -12.49 -34.54
CA PHE A 401 -18.14 -13.78 -34.78
C PHE A 401 -19.09 -14.19 -33.65
N CYS A 402 -18.73 -13.98 -32.41
CA CYS A 402 -19.61 -14.22 -31.26
C CYS A 402 -20.87 -13.34 -31.29
N LEU A 403 -20.70 -12.06 -31.65
CA LEU A 403 -21.83 -11.12 -31.75
C LEU A 403 -22.72 -11.34 -32.97
N LYS A 404 -22.21 -11.97 -34.05
CA LYS A 404 -23.01 -12.22 -35.28
C LYS A 404 -23.80 -13.53 -35.25
N ARG A 405 -23.41 -14.52 -34.46
CA ARG A 405 -24.10 -15.83 -34.41
C ARG A 405 -25.17 -15.95 -33.35
N SER A 406 -25.11 -15.18 -32.29
CA SER A 406 -26.14 -15.14 -31.28
C SER A 406 -27.05 -13.95 -31.52
N GLY A 407 -27.98 -14.05 -32.43
CA GLY A 407 -29.04 -13.06 -32.65
C GLY A 407 -29.92 -12.83 -31.41
N SER A 408 -29.44 -13.09 -30.21
CA SER A 408 -30.18 -12.97 -28.97
C SER A 408 -29.32 -12.85 -27.69
N VAL A 409 -28.01 -12.62 -27.76
CA VAL A 409 -27.23 -12.29 -26.55
C VAL A 409 -26.91 -10.82 -26.56
N GLN A 410 -27.69 -10.06 -25.81
CA GLN A 410 -27.34 -8.72 -25.36
C GLN A 410 -26.62 -8.84 -24.02
N ILE A 411 -25.35 -8.47 -23.99
CA ILE A 411 -24.62 -8.18 -22.77
C ILE A 411 -24.82 -6.72 -22.45
#